data_8f714d820df07888c75a9b46f1eb2aa2
#
_entry.id   8f714d820df07888c75a9b46f1eb2aa2
#
_cell.length_a   1.000
_cell.length_b   1.000
_cell.length_c   1.000
_cell.angle_alpha   90.00
_cell.angle_beta   90.00
_cell.angle_gamma   90.00
#
_symmetry.space_group_name_H-M   'P 1'
#
loop_
_entity.id
_entity.type
_entity.pdbx_description
1 polymer ?
#
loop_
_entity_poly.entity_id
_entity_poly.type
_entity_poly.pdbx_seq_one_letter_code
_entity_poly.pdbx_strand_id
1 'polypeptide(L)'
;MADEREVKMLVPDGFRLPDLEEVTPGVRAHDRGVRVLVATYWDTETLALQRAGFGLRYRTTDGSAGQWTVKAQSRRDGPAVVREELDIDGDPGTPPPQALQRVGGALGGRALRPVVTVHTNRHIVDLVDASGTRIAEVADDRVSARHEDRELTAFHEVEVELVGDAGAAFVDAVLHRLQRAGGGAIDATPKYVRALRARGFDIPEGELA
;
A
#
# COMPACT_ATOMS: atom_id res chain seq x y z
N MET A 1 -6.91 8.55 13.19
CA MET A 1 -6.92 8.52 11.72
C MET A 1 -5.76 9.37 11.26
N ALA A 2 -4.91 8.83 10.43
CA ALA A 2 -3.81 9.56 9.80
C ALA A 2 -4.05 9.59 8.29
N ASP A 3 -3.65 10.68 7.65
CA ASP A 3 -3.58 10.74 6.19
C ASP A 3 -2.30 10.04 5.75
N GLU A 4 -2.40 8.97 4.99
CA GLU A 4 -1.30 8.34 4.27
C GLU A 4 -1.14 9.05 2.93
N ARG A 5 0.06 9.50 2.62
CA ARG A 5 0.41 10.17 1.35
C ARG A 5 1.52 9.38 0.66
N GLU A 6 1.19 8.68 -0.41
CA GLU A 6 2.13 7.79 -1.09
C GLU A 6 2.23 8.06 -2.60
N VAL A 7 3.40 7.82 -3.16
CA VAL A 7 3.63 7.68 -4.61
C VAL A 7 4.14 6.27 -4.87
N LYS A 8 3.62 5.60 -5.87
CA LYS A 8 4.10 4.28 -6.23
C LYS A 8 4.34 4.14 -7.73
N MET A 9 5.21 3.20 -8.08
CA MET A 9 5.51 2.82 -9.45
C MET A 9 5.75 1.33 -9.57
N LEU A 10 5.33 0.73 -10.67
CA LEU A 10 5.76 -0.62 -11.01
C LEU A 10 7.21 -0.60 -11.46
N VAL A 11 7.93 -1.65 -11.09
CA VAL A 11 9.31 -1.83 -11.50
C VAL A 11 9.51 -3.23 -12.10
N PRO A 12 10.46 -3.43 -13.01
CA PRO A 12 10.73 -4.76 -13.58
C PRO A 12 11.35 -5.70 -12.52
N ASP A 13 11.23 -7.02 -12.72
CA ASP A 13 11.77 -8.03 -11.78
C ASP A 13 13.27 -7.87 -11.47
N GLY A 14 14.03 -7.35 -12.44
CA GLY A 14 15.46 -7.08 -12.29
C GLY A 14 15.80 -5.78 -11.57
N PHE A 15 14.82 -4.97 -11.20
CA PHE A 15 15.03 -3.71 -10.48
C PHE A 15 15.79 -3.93 -9.17
N ARG A 16 16.65 -2.98 -8.86
CA ARG A 16 17.33 -2.87 -7.56
C ARG A 16 17.15 -1.45 -7.06
N LEU A 17 16.71 -1.31 -5.82
CA LEU A 17 16.59 -0.02 -5.18
C LEU A 17 17.97 0.68 -5.23
N PRO A 18 18.06 1.90 -5.84
CA PRO A 18 19.33 2.63 -5.89
C PRO A 18 19.70 3.14 -4.51
N ASP A 19 20.96 3.54 -4.36
CA ASP A 19 21.37 4.32 -3.20
C ASP A 19 20.60 5.64 -3.16
N LEU A 20 19.93 5.89 -2.04
CA LEU A 20 19.13 7.08 -1.77
C LEU A 20 19.80 8.08 -0.84
N GLU A 21 21.05 7.77 -0.41
CA GLU A 21 21.85 8.72 0.38
C GLU A 21 22.01 10.03 -0.40
N GLU A 22 21.84 11.15 0.28
CA GLU A 22 21.89 12.48 -0.32
C GLU A 22 21.03 12.63 -1.60
N VAL A 23 19.87 12.00 -1.64
CA VAL A 23 18.91 12.18 -2.75
C VAL A 23 18.55 13.66 -2.94
N THR A 24 18.54 14.42 -1.84
CA THR A 24 18.69 15.87 -1.79
C THR A 24 19.72 16.22 -0.70
N PRO A 25 20.38 17.40 -0.75
CA PRO A 25 21.38 17.78 0.24
C PRO A 25 20.86 17.66 1.67
N GLY A 26 21.60 16.93 2.52
CA GLY A 26 21.30 16.74 3.93
C GLY A 26 20.28 15.63 4.25
N VAL A 27 19.80 14.91 3.24
CA VAL A 27 18.97 13.71 3.44
C VAL A 27 19.85 12.48 3.58
N ARG A 28 19.57 11.67 4.61
CA ARG A 28 20.22 10.38 4.86
C ARG A 28 19.28 9.22 4.61
N ALA A 29 19.82 8.10 4.16
CA ALA A 29 19.09 6.86 3.91
C ALA A 29 19.43 5.81 4.99
N HIS A 30 18.42 5.37 5.74
CA HIS A 30 18.55 4.35 6.78
C HIS A 30 17.88 3.06 6.35
N ASP A 31 18.68 2.05 6.03
CA ASP A 31 18.17 0.70 5.71
C ASP A 31 17.55 0.05 6.96
N ARG A 32 16.27 -0.32 6.87
CA ARG A 32 15.49 -0.98 7.93
C ARG A 32 15.39 -2.49 7.71
N GLY A 33 16.00 -3.01 6.65
CA GLY A 33 15.96 -4.41 6.27
C GLY A 33 14.62 -4.83 5.65
N VAL A 34 14.43 -6.15 5.58
CA VAL A 34 13.26 -6.76 4.93
C VAL A 34 12.22 -7.16 5.97
N ARG A 35 10.93 -6.97 5.62
CA ARG A 35 9.76 -7.44 6.36
C ARG A 35 8.88 -8.31 5.48
N VAL A 36 8.25 -9.31 6.08
CA VAL A 36 7.25 -10.14 5.41
C VAL A 36 5.87 -9.71 5.88
N LEU A 37 5.08 -9.19 4.93
CA LEU A 37 3.71 -8.76 5.20
C LEU A 37 2.74 -9.76 4.59
N VAL A 38 1.72 -10.16 5.35
CA VAL A 38 0.61 -10.96 4.83
C VAL A 38 -0.69 -10.22 5.12
N ALA A 39 -1.36 -9.78 4.08
CA ALA A 39 -2.59 -8.99 4.16
C ALA A 39 -3.77 -9.73 3.52
N THR A 40 -4.75 -10.13 4.31
CA THR A 40 -6.01 -10.68 3.82
C THR A 40 -7.03 -9.56 3.69
N TYR A 41 -7.52 -9.34 2.47
CA TYR A 41 -8.54 -8.35 2.17
C TYR A 41 -9.92 -8.97 2.25
N TRP A 42 -10.86 -8.18 2.80
CA TRP A 42 -12.24 -8.56 3.05
C TRP A 42 -13.19 -7.67 2.28
N ASP A 43 -14.18 -8.25 1.64
CA ASP A 43 -15.26 -7.55 0.93
C ASP A 43 -16.49 -8.45 0.86
N THR A 44 -17.55 -7.93 0.29
CA THR A 44 -18.73 -8.75 -0.07
C THR A 44 -18.44 -9.53 -1.36
N GLU A 45 -19.32 -10.46 -1.69
CA GLU A 45 -19.23 -11.24 -2.93
C GLU A 45 -19.19 -10.36 -4.19
N THR A 46 -19.87 -9.22 -4.15
CA THR A 46 -20.00 -8.27 -5.24
C THR A 46 -19.04 -7.09 -5.14
N LEU A 47 -18.06 -7.15 -4.24
CA LEU A 47 -17.07 -6.09 -4.00
C LEU A 47 -17.71 -4.73 -3.62
N ALA A 48 -18.66 -4.75 -2.69
CA ALA A 48 -19.40 -3.55 -2.30
C ALA A 48 -18.50 -2.50 -1.63
N LEU A 49 -17.48 -2.92 -0.86
CA LEU A 49 -16.52 -2.02 -0.25
C LEU A 49 -15.63 -1.36 -1.30
N GLN A 50 -15.05 -2.16 -2.19
CA GLN A 50 -14.19 -1.66 -3.27
C GLN A 50 -14.93 -0.64 -4.15
N ARG A 51 -16.19 -0.95 -4.55
CA ARG A 51 -17.04 -0.04 -5.34
C ARG A 51 -17.38 1.25 -4.61
N ALA A 52 -17.41 1.22 -3.29
CA ALA A 52 -17.64 2.41 -2.45
C ALA A 52 -16.36 3.14 -2.08
N GLY A 53 -15.20 2.71 -2.62
CA GLY A 53 -13.91 3.31 -2.36
C GLY A 53 -13.29 2.93 -1.03
N PHE A 54 -13.70 1.80 -0.42
CA PHE A 54 -13.12 1.30 0.81
C PHE A 54 -12.26 0.06 0.58
N GLY A 55 -11.16 -0.04 1.35
CA GLY A 55 -10.42 -1.28 1.54
C GLY A 55 -10.50 -1.72 3.00
N LEU A 56 -10.77 -2.99 3.26
CA LEU A 56 -10.72 -3.59 4.60
C LEU A 56 -9.74 -4.76 4.57
N ARG A 57 -8.72 -4.72 5.44
CA ARG A 57 -7.73 -5.79 5.52
C ARG A 57 -7.38 -6.14 6.96
N TYR A 58 -6.97 -7.39 7.16
CA TYR A 58 -6.19 -7.83 8.30
C TYR A 58 -4.76 -8.11 7.85
N ARG A 59 -3.75 -7.51 8.48
CA ARG A 59 -2.35 -7.65 8.08
C ARG A 59 -1.48 -8.06 9.25
N THR A 60 -0.64 -9.08 9.04
CA THR A 60 0.45 -9.47 9.93
C THR A 60 1.79 -9.01 9.36
N THR A 61 2.77 -8.81 10.22
CA THR A 61 4.15 -8.48 9.87
C THR A 61 5.07 -9.47 10.57
N ASP A 62 5.94 -10.15 9.81
CA ASP A 62 6.91 -11.13 10.29
C ASP A 62 6.25 -12.22 11.18
N GLY A 63 5.02 -12.62 10.88
CA GLY A 63 4.26 -13.59 11.65
C GLY A 63 3.77 -13.14 13.03
N SER A 64 3.92 -11.86 13.36
CA SER A 64 3.39 -11.27 14.61
C SER A 64 1.87 -11.18 14.61
N ALA A 65 1.29 -10.79 15.77
CA ALA A 65 -0.12 -10.41 15.83
C ALA A 65 -0.44 -9.32 14.82
N GLY A 66 -1.54 -9.50 14.09
CA GLY A 66 -1.92 -8.58 13.02
C GLY A 66 -2.86 -7.49 13.50
N GLN A 67 -3.18 -6.61 12.55
CA GLN A 67 -4.03 -5.45 12.76
C GLN A 67 -5.02 -5.32 11.60
N TRP A 68 -6.23 -4.89 11.91
CA TRP A 68 -7.21 -4.47 10.93
C TRP A 68 -6.92 -3.05 10.46
N THR A 69 -7.05 -2.81 9.16
CA THR A 69 -6.96 -1.47 8.56
C THR A 69 -8.20 -1.24 7.70
N VAL A 70 -8.90 -0.13 7.93
CA VAL A 70 -9.87 0.42 7.00
C VAL A 70 -9.20 1.55 6.23
N LYS A 71 -9.11 1.41 4.91
CA LYS A 71 -8.66 2.46 4.00
C LYS A 71 -9.88 3.11 3.37
N ALA A 72 -9.99 4.44 3.47
CA ALA A 72 -11.07 5.19 2.86
C ALA A 72 -10.76 5.57 1.41
N GLN A 73 -11.73 6.17 0.73
CA GLN A 73 -11.58 6.66 -0.63
C GLN A 73 -10.36 7.59 -0.75
N SER A 74 -9.55 7.34 -1.75
CA SER A 74 -8.34 8.12 -2.00
C SER A 74 -8.62 9.38 -2.83
N ARG A 75 -7.75 10.37 -2.67
CA ARG A 75 -7.69 11.58 -3.50
C ARG A 75 -6.30 11.78 -4.07
N ARG A 76 -6.18 12.47 -5.20
CA ARG A 76 -4.87 12.83 -5.76
C ARG A 76 -4.36 14.14 -5.16
N ASP A 77 -3.04 14.17 -4.94
CA ASP A 77 -2.29 15.35 -4.56
C ASP A 77 -0.97 15.38 -5.35
N GLY A 78 -0.99 16.01 -6.52
CA GLY A 78 0.11 15.94 -7.49
C GLY A 78 0.36 14.49 -7.94
N PRO A 79 1.60 14.00 -7.82
CA PRO A 79 1.94 12.60 -8.12
C PRO A 79 1.48 11.63 -7.02
N ALA A 80 1.18 12.12 -5.82
CA ALA A 80 0.81 11.31 -4.67
C ALA A 80 -0.68 10.97 -4.65
N VAL A 81 -0.99 9.86 -4.01
CA VAL A 81 -2.33 9.47 -3.56
C VAL A 81 -2.41 9.71 -2.06
N VAL A 82 -3.47 10.34 -1.61
CA VAL A 82 -3.76 10.59 -0.20
C VAL A 82 -5.04 9.87 0.18
N ARG A 83 -5.00 9.16 1.32
CA ARG A 83 -6.19 8.48 1.88
C ARG A 83 -6.16 8.47 3.40
N GLU A 84 -7.34 8.44 3.99
CA GLU A 84 -7.48 8.18 5.41
C GLU A 84 -7.31 6.69 5.70
N GLU A 85 -6.51 6.38 6.73
CA GLU A 85 -6.38 5.03 7.27
C GLU A 85 -6.81 5.00 8.74
N LEU A 86 -7.50 3.94 9.10
CA LEU A 86 -7.89 3.63 10.46
C LEU A 86 -7.39 2.23 10.81
N ASP A 87 -6.38 2.17 11.66
CA ASP A 87 -5.87 0.93 12.20
C ASP A 87 -6.59 0.57 13.49
N ILE A 88 -6.94 -0.71 13.63
CA ILE A 88 -7.76 -1.22 14.73
C ILE A 88 -7.21 -2.58 15.14
N ASP A 89 -6.93 -2.75 16.44
CA ASP A 89 -6.55 -4.05 16.98
C ASP A 89 -7.75 -5.01 16.97
N GLY A 90 -7.47 -6.29 16.76
CA GLY A 90 -8.52 -7.31 16.74
C GLY A 90 -8.00 -8.68 16.30
N ASP A 91 -8.81 -9.70 16.51
CA ASP A 91 -8.50 -11.07 16.13
C ASP A 91 -8.60 -11.28 14.61
N PRO A 92 -7.79 -12.18 14.02
CA PRO A 92 -7.93 -12.56 12.63
C PRO A 92 -9.31 -13.22 12.37
N GLY A 93 -9.87 -13.00 11.20
CA GLY A 93 -11.11 -13.66 10.78
C GLY A 93 -12.42 -13.00 11.25
N THR A 94 -12.36 -11.98 12.10
CA THR A 94 -13.55 -11.25 12.54
C THR A 94 -13.29 -9.75 12.57
N PRO A 95 -13.77 -8.97 11.60
CA PRO A 95 -13.62 -7.53 11.60
C PRO A 95 -14.21 -6.90 12.87
N PRO A 96 -13.46 -6.05 13.58
CA PRO A 96 -13.91 -5.43 14.83
C PRO A 96 -15.08 -4.47 14.60
N PRO A 97 -15.91 -4.20 15.63
CA PRO A 97 -17.08 -3.33 15.52
C PRO A 97 -16.77 -1.94 14.93
N GLN A 98 -15.64 -1.35 15.27
CA GLN A 98 -15.22 -0.04 14.74
C GLN A 98 -15.00 -0.10 13.23
N ALA A 99 -14.40 -1.17 12.71
CA ALA A 99 -14.23 -1.38 11.28
C ALA A 99 -15.59 -1.53 10.58
N LEU A 100 -16.47 -2.36 11.16
CA LEU A 100 -17.82 -2.58 10.64
C LEU A 100 -18.66 -1.29 10.65
N GLN A 101 -18.54 -0.46 11.68
CA GLN A 101 -19.19 0.85 11.76
C GLN A 101 -18.74 1.76 10.62
N ARG A 102 -17.43 1.78 10.33
CA ARG A 102 -16.85 2.64 9.27
C ARG A 102 -17.34 2.26 7.87
N VAL A 103 -17.47 0.97 7.59
CA VAL A 103 -17.86 0.45 6.26
C VAL A 103 -19.32 0.05 6.14
N GLY A 104 -20.11 0.13 7.22
CA GLY A 104 -21.47 -0.40 7.30
C GLY A 104 -22.43 0.14 6.25
N GLY A 105 -22.33 1.43 5.92
CA GLY A 105 -23.13 2.04 4.85
C GLY A 105 -22.89 1.39 3.48
N ALA A 106 -21.64 1.07 3.17
CA ALA A 106 -21.26 0.42 1.92
C ALA A 106 -21.67 -1.06 1.88
N LEU A 107 -21.68 -1.73 3.04
CA LEU A 107 -22.09 -3.14 3.13
C LEU A 107 -23.57 -3.35 2.76
N GLY A 108 -24.45 -2.45 3.18
CA GLY A 108 -25.89 -2.58 2.93
C GLY A 108 -26.46 -3.90 3.45
N GLY A 109 -25.97 -4.39 4.60
CA GLY A 109 -26.40 -5.65 5.22
C GLY A 109 -25.79 -6.92 4.61
N ARG A 110 -24.89 -6.81 3.63
CA ARG A 110 -24.22 -7.96 3.01
C ARG A 110 -23.12 -8.51 3.91
N ALA A 111 -22.89 -9.81 3.84
CA ALA A 111 -21.82 -10.47 4.60
C ALA A 111 -20.45 -10.17 3.99
N LEU A 112 -19.46 -9.95 4.89
CA LEU A 112 -18.03 -9.87 4.55
C LEU A 112 -17.42 -11.26 4.47
N ARG A 113 -16.48 -11.42 3.56
CA ARG A 113 -15.64 -12.63 3.42
C ARG A 113 -14.23 -12.27 2.94
N PRO A 114 -13.23 -13.13 3.19
CA PRO A 114 -11.92 -12.98 2.56
C PRO A 114 -12.07 -13.06 1.03
N VAL A 115 -11.47 -12.11 0.32
CA VAL A 115 -11.54 -12.08 -1.15
C VAL A 115 -10.20 -12.31 -1.81
N VAL A 116 -9.10 -11.88 -1.19
CA VAL A 116 -7.74 -12.11 -1.68
C VAL A 116 -6.74 -11.94 -0.55
N THR A 117 -5.64 -12.70 -0.59
CA THR A 117 -4.49 -12.52 0.30
C THR A 117 -3.29 -12.04 -0.50
N VAL A 118 -2.65 -10.99 -0.03
CA VAL A 118 -1.46 -10.37 -0.62
C VAL A 118 -0.27 -10.63 0.30
N HIS A 119 0.74 -11.30 -0.23
CA HIS A 119 2.03 -11.51 0.42
C HIS A 119 3.03 -10.51 -0.14
N THR A 120 3.76 -9.84 0.72
CA THR A 120 4.75 -8.84 0.32
C THR A 120 6.05 -9.07 1.07
N ASN A 121 7.15 -9.25 0.32
CA ASN A 121 8.48 -9.09 0.86
C ASN A 121 8.87 -7.64 0.65
N ARG A 122 8.89 -6.87 1.74
CA ARG A 122 9.12 -5.41 1.74
C ARG A 122 10.50 -5.08 2.25
N HIS A 123 11.37 -4.53 1.41
CA HIS A 123 12.61 -3.90 1.84
C HIS A 123 12.35 -2.42 2.12
N ILE A 124 12.72 -1.94 3.30
CA ILE A 124 12.36 -0.60 3.79
C ILE A 124 13.63 0.25 3.93
N VAL A 125 13.58 1.47 3.39
CA VAL A 125 14.58 2.50 3.61
C VAL A 125 13.89 3.77 4.11
N ASP A 126 14.22 4.20 5.34
CA ASP A 126 13.78 5.49 5.86
C ASP A 126 14.67 6.61 5.30
N LEU A 127 14.05 7.68 4.79
CA LEU A 127 14.74 8.91 4.45
C LEU A 127 14.53 9.93 5.59
N VAL A 128 15.64 10.39 6.15
CA VAL A 128 15.63 11.33 7.27
C VAL A 128 16.33 12.62 6.90
N ASP A 129 15.88 13.74 7.46
CA ASP A 129 16.51 15.03 7.29
C ASP A 129 17.76 15.20 8.16
N ALA A 130 18.42 16.35 8.09
CA ALA A 130 19.63 16.67 8.87
C ALA A 130 19.38 16.67 10.40
N SER A 131 18.12 16.78 10.85
CA SER A 131 17.76 16.67 12.27
C SER A 131 17.54 15.22 12.72
N GLY A 132 17.53 14.26 11.80
CA GLY A 132 17.19 12.86 12.04
C GLY A 132 15.68 12.57 12.03
N THR A 133 14.87 13.54 11.60
CA THR A 133 13.42 13.35 11.46
C THR A 133 13.12 12.60 10.16
N ARG A 134 12.30 11.54 10.24
CA ARG A 134 11.85 10.80 9.03
C ARG A 134 10.93 11.69 8.19
N ILE A 135 11.27 11.85 6.93
CA ILE A 135 10.52 12.64 5.93
C ILE A 135 9.87 11.76 4.86
N ALA A 136 10.38 10.54 4.66
CA ALA A 136 9.74 9.54 3.83
C ALA A 136 10.18 8.13 4.23
N GLU A 137 9.36 7.14 3.84
CA GLU A 137 9.72 5.73 3.80
C GLU A 137 9.70 5.28 2.33
N VAL A 138 10.76 4.63 1.87
CA VAL A 138 10.80 3.98 0.55
C VAL A 138 10.72 2.49 0.76
N ALA A 139 9.69 1.87 0.18
CA ALA A 139 9.43 0.45 0.26
C ALA A 139 9.59 -0.21 -1.11
N ASP A 140 10.55 -1.14 -1.22
CA ASP A 140 10.76 -1.99 -2.40
C ASP A 140 10.00 -3.30 -2.16
N ASP A 141 8.86 -3.49 -2.84
CA ASP A 141 7.86 -4.53 -2.58
C ASP A 141 7.82 -5.59 -3.67
N ARG A 142 8.24 -6.82 -3.33
CA ARG A 142 7.97 -8.01 -4.13
C ARG A 142 6.67 -8.63 -3.66
N VAL A 143 5.67 -8.60 -4.51
CA VAL A 143 4.29 -8.92 -4.17
C VAL A 143 3.85 -10.19 -4.87
N SER A 144 3.18 -11.09 -4.15
CA SER A 144 2.35 -12.15 -4.75
C SER A 144 0.95 -12.10 -4.15
N ALA A 145 -0.05 -12.33 -5.00
CA ALA A 145 -1.45 -12.36 -4.58
C ALA A 145 -2.02 -13.76 -4.74
N ARG A 146 -2.81 -14.20 -3.77
CA ARG A 146 -3.40 -15.54 -3.70
C ARG A 146 -4.88 -15.48 -3.38
N HIS A 147 -5.62 -16.47 -3.86
CA HIS A 147 -6.96 -16.78 -3.41
C HIS A 147 -7.04 -18.27 -3.14
N GLU A 148 -7.37 -18.63 -1.90
CA GLU A 148 -7.20 -19.99 -1.42
C GLU A 148 -5.75 -20.46 -1.65
N ASP A 149 -5.55 -21.65 -2.22
CA ASP A 149 -4.21 -22.20 -2.49
C ASP A 149 -3.63 -21.78 -3.85
N ARG A 150 -4.37 -20.99 -4.64
CA ARG A 150 -3.95 -20.59 -5.99
C ARG A 150 -3.27 -19.23 -5.99
N GLU A 151 -2.07 -19.16 -6.56
CA GLU A 151 -1.45 -17.88 -6.91
C GLU A 151 -2.17 -17.27 -8.13
N LEU A 152 -2.48 -15.98 -8.02
CA LEU A 152 -3.21 -15.22 -9.03
C LEU A 152 -2.26 -14.39 -9.90
N THR A 153 -1.32 -13.71 -9.26
CA THR A 153 -0.36 -12.81 -9.91
C THR A 153 0.80 -12.52 -8.98
N ALA A 154 1.93 -12.16 -9.57
CA ALA A 154 3.07 -11.59 -8.87
C ALA A 154 3.52 -10.32 -9.60
N PHE A 155 4.04 -9.34 -8.87
CA PHE A 155 4.56 -8.09 -9.40
C PHE A 155 5.53 -7.43 -8.44
N HIS A 156 6.28 -6.45 -8.94
CA HIS A 156 7.28 -5.72 -8.21
C HIS A 156 6.94 -4.23 -8.28
N GLU A 157 6.85 -3.55 -7.14
CA GLU A 157 6.57 -2.11 -7.09
C GLU A 157 7.41 -1.43 -6.02
N VAL A 158 7.64 -0.14 -6.20
CA VAL A 158 8.24 0.73 -5.19
C VAL A 158 7.20 1.73 -4.74
N GLU A 159 7.05 1.88 -3.43
CA GLU A 159 6.21 2.90 -2.78
C GLU A 159 7.10 3.92 -2.08
N VAL A 160 6.74 5.18 -2.17
CA VAL A 160 7.35 6.28 -1.41
C VAL A 160 6.25 6.89 -0.55
N GLU A 161 6.24 6.56 0.72
CA GLU A 161 5.32 7.11 1.71
C GLU A 161 5.92 8.39 2.30
N LEU A 162 5.22 9.50 2.15
CA LEU A 162 5.68 10.82 2.56
C LEU A 162 5.21 11.12 3.98
N VAL A 163 6.10 11.64 4.82
CA VAL A 163 5.80 12.04 6.19
C VAL A 163 5.76 13.56 6.27
N GLY A 164 4.67 14.09 6.82
CA GLY A 164 4.49 15.53 6.94
C GLY A 164 4.41 16.25 5.60
N ASP A 165 4.90 17.48 5.54
CA ASP A 165 4.94 18.30 4.33
C ASP A 165 6.29 18.12 3.61
N ALA A 166 6.52 16.94 3.05
CA ALA A 166 7.65 16.69 2.17
C ALA A 166 7.49 17.54 0.89
N GLY A 167 8.34 18.54 0.72
CA GLY A 167 8.26 19.49 -0.38
C GLY A 167 8.35 18.83 -1.76
N ALA A 168 7.69 19.44 -2.77
CA ALA A 168 7.64 18.88 -4.14
C ALA A 168 9.03 18.57 -4.73
N ALA A 169 10.01 19.44 -4.51
CA ALA A 169 11.38 19.23 -5.01
C ALA A 169 12.05 17.97 -4.43
N PHE A 170 11.77 17.61 -3.17
CA PHE A 170 12.24 16.37 -2.58
C PHE A 170 11.56 15.16 -3.24
N VAL A 171 10.24 15.21 -3.40
CA VAL A 171 9.48 14.13 -4.06
C VAL A 171 9.99 13.90 -5.47
N ASP A 172 10.17 14.98 -6.25
CA ASP A 172 10.70 14.92 -7.62
C ASP A 172 12.11 14.31 -7.66
N ALA A 173 12.98 14.66 -6.71
CA ALA A 173 14.34 14.12 -6.64
C ALA A 173 14.33 12.60 -6.36
N VAL A 174 13.50 12.14 -5.42
CA VAL A 174 13.33 10.71 -5.12
C VAL A 174 12.79 9.97 -6.34
N LEU A 175 11.72 10.44 -6.95
CA LEU A 175 11.11 9.83 -8.13
C LEU A 175 12.09 9.77 -9.30
N HIS A 176 12.82 10.84 -9.55
CA HIS A 176 13.84 10.87 -10.61
C HIS A 176 14.97 9.86 -10.35
N ARG A 177 15.44 9.72 -9.09
CA ARG A 177 16.45 8.73 -8.71
C ARG A 177 15.96 7.30 -8.98
N LEU A 178 14.71 6.99 -8.60
CA LEU A 178 14.08 5.69 -8.84
C LEU A 178 13.89 5.40 -10.33
N GLN A 179 13.40 6.37 -11.10
CA GLN A 179 13.21 6.24 -12.55
C GLN A 179 14.53 6.01 -13.29
N ARG A 180 15.61 6.71 -12.92
CA ARG A 180 16.95 6.48 -13.49
C ARG A 180 17.48 5.08 -13.20
N ALA A 181 17.06 4.45 -12.11
CA ALA A 181 17.40 3.06 -11.79
C ALA A 181 16.52 2.02 -12.50
N GLY A 182 15.58 2.47 -13.35
CA GLY A 182 14.67 1.60 -14.10
C GLY A 182 13.26 1.54 -13.56
N GLY A 183 12.88 2.45 -12.66
CA GLY A 183 11.49 2.61 -12.20
C GLY A 183 10.58 2.99 -13.36
N GLY A 184 9.37 2.41 -13.40
CA GLY A 184 8.37 2.66 -14.42
C GLY A 184 7.59 3.97 -14.22
N ALA A 185 6.47 4.08 -14.89
CA ALA A 185 5.53 5.18 -14.68
C ALA A 185 4.88 5.09 -13.28
N ILE A 186 4.45 6.23 -12.78
CA ILE A 186 3.65 6.31 -11.55
C ILE A 186 2.34 5.55 -11.78
N ASP A 187 2.02 4.67 -10.85
CA ASP A 187 0.84 3.83 -10.87
C ASP A 187 0.13 3.84 -9.52
N ALA A 188 -1.02 4.44 -9.49
CA ALA A 188 -1.82 4.59 -8.27
C ALA A 188 -2.67 3.36 -7.93
N THR A 189 -2.63 2.29 -8.74
CA THR A 189 -3.45 1.10 -8.54
C THR A 189 -3.08 0.38 -7.24
N PRO A 190 -4.00 0.21 -6.27
CA PRO A 190 -3.73 -0.52 -5.05
C PRO A 190 -3.38 -2.00 -5.31
N LYS A 191 -2.49 -2.58 -4.48
CA LYS A 191 -2.09 -4.00 -4.57
C LYS A 191 -3.29 -4.96 -4.65
N TYR A 192 -4.30 -4.73 -3.79
CA TYR A 192 -5.46 -5.61 -3.74
C TYR A 192 -6.37 -5.48 -4.98
N VAL A 193 -6.45 -4.31 -5.60
CA VAL A 193 -7.19 -4.11 -6.86
C VAL A 193 -6.54 -4.90 -7.99
N ARG A 194 -5.19 -4.90 -8.07
CA ARG A 194 -4.48 -5.77 -9.02
C ARG A 194 -4.79 -7.24 -8.79
N ALA A 195 -4.78 -7.65 -7.50
CA ALA A 195 -5.10 -9.02 -7.13
C ALA A 195 -6.56 -9.41 -7.46
N LEU A 196 -7.52 -8.52 -7.25
CA LEU A 196 -8.93 -8.73 -7.60
C LEU A 196 -9.12 -8.83 -9.13
N ARG A 197 -8.46 -7.98 -9.92
CA ARG A 197 -8.45 -8.09 -11.39
C ARG A 197 -7.87 -9.43 -11.85
N ALA A 198 -6.75 -9.86 -11.28
CA ALA A 198 -6.16 -11.17 -11.57
C ALA A 198 -7.04 -12.34 -11.14
N ARG A 199 -7.92 -12.15 -10.17
CA ARG A 199 -8.97 -13.11 -9.79
C ARG A 199 -10.14 -13.15 -10.78
N GLY A 200 -10.25 -12.19 -11.70
CA GLY A 200 -11.28 -12.13 -12.72
C GLY A 200 -12.41 -11.14 -12.45
N PHE A 201 -12.26 -10.25 -11.45
CA PHE A 201 -13.20 -9.17 -11.25
C PHE A 201 -12.97 -8.04 -12.26
N ASP A 202 -14.06 -7.58 -12.87
CA ASP A 202 -14.04 -6.41 -13.75
C ASP A 202 -14.05 -5.13 -12.89
N ILE A 203 -12.86 -4.53 -12.73
CA ILE A 203 -12.65 -3.27 -12.01
C ILE A 203 -11.99 -2.31 -12.99
N PRO A 204 -12.65 -1.22 -13.39
CA PRO A 204 -12.13 -0.25 -14.35
C PRO A 204 -10.76 0.30 -13.97
N GLU A 205 -9.94 0.65 -14.96
CA GLU A 205 -8.70 1.38 -14.74
C GLU A 205 -9.04 2.82 -14.31
N GLY A 206 -8.32 3.32 -13.28
CA GLY A 206 -8.50 4.68 -12.78
C GLY A 206 -9.50 4.82 -11.64
N GLU A 207 -10.28 3.80 -11.29
CA GLU A 207 -11.01 3.77 -10.02
C GLU A 207 -10.00 3.54 -8.88
N LEU A 208 -9.64 4.64 -8.21
CA LEU A 208 -8.91 4.60 -6.95
C LEU A 208 -9.89 4.22 -5.85
N ALA A 209 -9.70 3.06 -5.25
CA ALA A 209 -10.37 2.69 -4.02
C ALA A 209 -9.63 3.27 -2.83
#